data_e550b9dc918f336d8c8bbe2791b54d93
#
_entry.id   e550b9dc918f336d8c8bbe2791b54d93
#
_cell.length_a   1.000
_cell.length_b   1.000
_cell.length_c   1.000
_cell.angle_alpha   90.00
_cell.angle_beta   90.00
_cell.angle_gamma   90.00
#
_symmetry.space_group_name_H-M   'P 1'
#
loop_
_entity.id
_entity.type
_entity.pdbx_description
1 polymer ?
#
loop_
_entity_poly.entity_id
_entity_poly.type
_entity_poly.pdbx_seq_one_letter_code
_entity_poly.pdbx_strand_id
1 'polypeptide(L)'
;MTEDRHPLLPHLMTLLESARRDVVISCPEAIMPLFDNDDAISEMLRVARRARQTGLRVLLRQFEPVKMQGSRFIHSMQRIPTKAECRSLEEHPEWRSETLVIIDQAAGLLIPTKIRRPTDLSERREVKARLNRFNALWDAAHPVHEMRRLR
;
A
#
# COMPACT_ATOMS: atom_id res chain seq x y z
N MET A 1 9.05 -22.01 -8.83
CA MET A 1 8.39 -22.55 -7.65
C MET A 1 7.59 -21.50 -6.95
N THR A 2 6.54 -21.90 -6.33
CA THR A 2 5.62 -20.97 -5.72
C THR A 2 5.59 -21.08 -4.21
N GLU A 3 6.52 -21.83 -3.66
CA GLU A 3 6.55 -22.04 -2.21
C GLU A 3 6.79 -20.76 -1.44
N ASP A 4 7.46 -19.81 -2.08
CA ASP A 4 7.80 -18.55 -1.40
C ASP A 4 6.71 -17.50 -1.48
N ARG A 5 5.58 -17.83 -2.11
CA ARG A 5 4.51 -16.86 -2.20
C ARG A 5 3.88 -16.63 -0.83
N HIS A 6 3.63 -15.38 -0.54
CA HIS A 6 3.00 -15.01 0.72
C HIS A 6 1.61 -15.66 0.80
N PRO A 7 1.25 -16.25 1.94
CA PRO A 7 -0.06 -16.94 2.03
C PRO A 7 -1.26 -16.04 1.79
N LEU A 8 -1.14 -14.75 2.01
CA LEU A 8 -2.25 -13.83 1.78
C LEU A 8 -2.26 -13.24 0.37
N LEU A 9 -1.31 -13.62 -0.47
CA LEU A 9 -1.21 -13.05 -1.80
C LEU A 9 -2.47 -13.29 -2.65
N PRO A 10 -3.05 -14.49 -2.68
CA PRO A 10 -4.27 -14.66 -3.47
C PRO A 10 -5.40 -13.72 -3.04
N HIS A 11 -5.50 -13.48 -1.74
CA HIS A 11 -6.52 -12.57 -1.21
C HIS A 11 -6.28 -11.15 -1.69
N LEU A 12 -5.01 -10.71 -1.59
CA LEU A 12 -4.64 -9.38 -2.07
C LEU A 12 -4.86 -9.25 -3.57
N MET A 13 -4.51 -10.28 -4.34
CA MET A 13 -4.66 -10.24 -5.79
C MET A 13 -6.12 -10.08 -6.20
N THR A 14 -7.02 -10.77 -5.53
CA THR A 14 -8.44 -10.63 -5.82
C THR A 14 -8.87 -9.18 -5.69
N LEU A 15 -8.40 -8.51 -4.65
CA LEU A 15 -8.72 -7.11 -4.44
C LEU A 15 -8.08 -6.21 -5.51
N LEU A 16 -6.78 -6.39 -5.74
CA LEU A 16 -6.05 -5.53 -6.67
C LEU A 16 -6.56 -5.67 -8.10
N GLU A 17 -6.95 -6.87 -8.50
CA GLU A 17 -7.43 -7.08 -9.86
C GLU A 17 -8.73 -6.35 -10.13
N SER A 18 -9.48 -6.04 -9.09
CA SER A 18 -10.73 -5.29 -9.26
C SER A 18 -10.53 -3.78 -9.20
N ALA A 19 -9.35 -3.32 -8.88
CA ALA A 19 -9.08 -1.89 -8.73
C ALA A 19 -9.01 -1.21 -10.11
N ARG A 20 -9.57 0.00 -10.19
CA ARG A 20 -9.61 0.74 -11.46
C ARG A 20 -9.12 2.18 -11.33
N ARG A 21 -9.26 2.79 -10.16
CA ARG A 21 -8.96 4.21 -10.01
C ARG A 21 -7.71 4.48 -9.19
N ASP A 22 -7.64 3.91 -8.00
CA ASP A 22 -6.50 4.17 -7.14
C ASP A 22 -6.36 3.08 -6.09
N VAL A 23 -5.18 3.06 -5.48
CA VAL A 23 -4.85 2.14 -4.39
C VAL A 23 -4.16 2.95 -3.31
N VAL A 24 -4.59 2.80 -2.06
CA VAL A 24 -3.87 3.35 -0.92
C VAL A 24 -3.45 2.21 -0.02
N ILE A 25 -2.22 2.29 0.51
CA ILE A 25 -1.64 1.26 1.34
C ILE A 25 -1.00 1.91 2.56
N SER A 26 -1.29 1.36 3.73
CA SER A 26 -0.60 1.71 4.96
C SER A 26 -0.13 0.40 5.58
N CYS A 27 1.19 0.25 5.82
CA CYS A 27 1.68 -1.06 6.24
C CYS A 27 2.97 -0.96 7.04
N PRO A 28 3.21 -1.93 7.94
CA PRO A 28 4.52 -2.09 8.57
C PRO A 28 5.47 -2.80 7.63
N GLU A 29 6.76 -2.66 7.90
CA GLU A 29 7.77 -3.27 7.03
C GLU A 29 7.67 -4.79 6.95
N ALA A 30 7.19 -5.43 8.02
CA ALA A 30 7.15 -6.88 8.08
C ALA A 30 6.22 -7.50 7.05
N ILE A 31 5.25 -6.73 6.53
CA ILE A 31 4.29 -7.26 5.56
C ILE A 31 4.77 -7.08 4.12
N MET A 32 5.90 -6.42 3.92
CA MET A 32 6.34 -6.09 2.56
C MET A 32 6.44 -7.28 1.60
N PRO A 33 6.82 -8.49 2.04
CA PRO A 33 6.81 -9.61 1.09
C PRO A 33 5.47 -9.87 0.42
N LEU A 34 4.37 -9.46 1.05
CA LEU A 34 3.06 -9.59 0.44
C LEU A 34 2.95 -8.72 -0.82
N PHE A 35 3.58 -7.56 -0.82
CA PHE A 35 3.53 -6.62 -1.94
C PHE A 35 4.72 -6.76 -2.88
N ASP A 36 5.83 -7.32 -2.41
CA ASP A 36 7.09 -7.30 -3.16
C ASP A 36 7.21 -8.52 -4.05
N ASN A 37 6.30 -8.63 -5.00
CA ASN A 37 6.32 -9.70 -5.98
C ASN A 37 5.73 -9.18 -7.29
N ASP A 38 6.07 -9.85 -8.37
CA ASP A 38 5.71 -9.38 -9.70
C ASP A 38 4.20 -9.28 -9.90
N ASP A 39 3.45 -10.23 -9.35
CA ASP A 39 2.00 -10.23 -9.53
C ASP A 39 1.35 -8.99 -8.91
N ALA A 40 1.65 -8.75 -7.65
CA ALA A 40 1.06 -7.59 -6.95
C ALA A 40 1.55 -6.28 -7.55
N ILE A 41 2.85 -6.20 -7.85
CA ILE A 41 3.44 -4.99 -8.42
C ILE A 41 2.78 -4.68 -9.76
N SER A 42 2.60 -5.68 -10.59
CA SER A 42 2.01 -5.49 -11.91
C SER A 42 0.61 -4.87 -11.80
N GLU A 43 -0.20 -5.36 -10.89
CA GLU A 43 -1.56 -4.81 -10.73
C GLU A 43 -1.54 -3.39 -10.17
N MET A 44 -0.67 -3.13 -9.21
CA MET A 44 -0.58 -1.79 -8.65
C MET A 44 -0.10 -0.78 -9.68
N LEU A 45 0.86 -1.17 -10.52
CA LEU A 45 1.33 -0.28 -11.59
C LEU A 45 0.25 -0.07 -12.64
N ARG A 46 -0.52 -1.10 -12.96
CA ARG A 46 -1.62 -0.96 -13.93
C ARG A 46 -2.58 0.14 -13.48
N VAL A 47 -2.98 0.09 -12.22
CA VAL A 47 -3.91 1.08 -11.68
C VAL A 47 -3.27 2.45 -11.65
N ALA A 48 -2.02 2.53 -11.17
CA ALA A 48 -1.34 3.80 -11.01
C ALA A 48 -1.15 4.51 -12.34
N ARG A 49 -0.77 3.77 -13.39
CA ARG A 49 -0.52 4.36 -14.70
C ARG A 49 -1.76 4.93 -15.35
N ARG A 50 -2.93 4.37 -15.05
CA ARG A 50 -4.18 4.82 -15.63
C ARG A 50 -4.82 5.97 -14.89
N ALA A 51 -4.33 6.29 -13.71
CA ALA A 51 -4.89 7.36 -12.89
C ALA A 51 -4.54 8.72 -13.51
N ARG A 52 -5.44 9.68 -13.33
CA ARG A 52 -5.19 11.04 -13.80
C ARG A 52 -4.15 11.74 -12.93
N GLN A 53 -4.15 11.41 -11.66
CA GLN A 53 -3.20 11.97 -10.70
C GLN A 53 -2.45 10.82 -10.06
N THR A 54 -2.12 10.96 -8.80
CA THR A 54 -1.44 9.89 -8.08
C THR A 54 -2.40 8.72 -7.89
N GLY A 55 -2.08 7.58 -8.48
CA GLY A 55 -2.93 6.40 -8.41
C GLY A 55 -2.51 5.39 -7.36
N LEU A 56 -1.33 5.57 -6.77
CA LEU A 56 -0.84 4.68 -5.72
C LEU A 56 -0.21 5.52 -4.63
N ARG A 57 -0.73 5.41 -3.41
CA ARG A 57 -0.20 6.12 -2.26
C ARG A 57 0.15 5.10 -1.18
N VAL A 58 1.38 5.17 -0.70
CA VAL A 58 1.88 4.23 0.30
C VAL A 58 2.38 5.01 1.51
N LEU A 59 1.83 4.69 2.68
CA LEU A 59 2.18 5.35 3.93
C LEU A 59 2.96 4.37 4.80
N LEU A 60 4.14 4.78 5.24
CA LEU A 60 5.06 3.95 5.99
C LEU A 60 5.48 4.65 7.27
N ARG A 61 5.91 3.87 8.26
CA ARG A 61 6.55 4.48 9.44
C ARG A 61 7.98 4.90 9.13
N GLN A 62 8.76 4.00 8.54
CA GLN A 62 10.15 4.27 8.21
C GLN A 62 10.45 3.71 6.84
N PHE A 63 11.14 4.49 6.04
CA PHE A 63 11.41 4.12 4.65
C PHE A 63 12.47 3.02 4.53
N GLU A 64 13.58 3.14 5.27
CA GLU A 64 14.69 2.22 5.08
C GLU A 64 14.34 0.76 5.35
N PRO A 65 13.67 0.42 6.48
CA PRO A 65 13.29 -0.98 6.67
C PRO A 65 12.34 -1.49 5.58
N VAL A 66 11.44 -0.65 5.10
CA VAL A 66 10.53 -1.04 4.03
C VAL A 66 11.30 -1.26 2.72
N LYS A 67 12.24 -0.39 2.43
CA LYS A 67 13.06 -0.53 1.23
C LYS A 67 13.85 -1.84 1.27
N MET A 68 14.36 -2.22 2.43
CA MET A 68 15.12 -3.45 2.56
C MET A 68 14.25 -4.69 2.41
N GLN A 69 13.02 -4.64 2.89
CA GLN A 69 12.12 -5.78 2.82
C GLN A 69 11.36 -5.86 1.49
N GLY A 70 11.24 -4.73 0.80
CA GLY A 70 10.46 -4.67 -0.43
C GLY A 70 11.14 -3.85 -1.51
N SER A 71 12.42 -4.14 -1.77
CA SER A 71 13.20 -3.32 -2.69
C SER A 71 12.62 -3.33 -4.11
N ARG A 72 12.08 -4.45 -4.56
CA ARG A 72 11.48 -4.53 -5.89
C ARG A 72 10.25 -3.64 -6.01
N PHE A 73 9.42 -3.67 -4.97
CA PHE A 73 8.23 -2.83 -4.92
C PHE A 73 8.61 -1.35 -4.93
N ILE A 74 9.57 -0.96 -4.07
CA ILE A 74 10.02 0.43 -3.99
C ILE A 74 10.61 0.87 -5.32
N HIS A 75 11.46 0.03 -5.91
CA HIS A 75 12.08 0.37 -7.20
C HIS A 75 11.02 0.61 -8.28
N SER A 76 9.99 -0.22 -8.29
CA SER A 76 8.92 -0.07 -9.28
C SER A 76 8.19 1.25 -9.12
N MET A 77 7.95 1.68 -7.87
CA MET A 77 7.31 2.97 -7.63
C MET A 77 8.20 4.13 -8.09
N GLN A 78 9.52 4.00 -7.89
CA GLN A 78 10.45 5.06 -8.28
C GLN A 78 10.44 5.30 -9.79
N ARG A 79 10.00 4.34 -10.56
CA ARG A 79 9.95 4.48 -12.01
C ARG A 79 8.72 5.26 -12.49
N ILE A 80 7.75 5.49 -11.63
CA ILE A 80 6.56 6.26 -11.99
C ILE A 80 6.25 7.30 -10.90
N PRO A 81 7.18 8.23 -10.65
CA PRO A 81 7.09 9.12 -9.48
C PRO A 81 5.90 10.08 -9.52
N THR A 82 5.34 10.33 -10.70
CA THR A 82 4.15 11.18 -10.79
C THR A 82 2.86 10.41 -10.51
N LYS A 83 2.93 9.09 -10.55
CA LYS A 83 1.74 8.23 -10.37
C LYS A 83 1.75 7.46 -9.07
N ALA A 84 2.91 7.33 -8.43
CA ALA A 84 3.05 6.62 -7.18
C ALA A 84 3.81 7.49 -6.19
N GLU A 85 3.26 7.65 -5.00
CA GLU A 85 3.86 8.49 -3.98
C GLU A 85 3.98 7.72 -2.68
N CYS A 86 5.10 7.91 -1.99
CA CYS A 86 5.36 7.30 -0.70
C CYS A 86 5.64 8.38 0.32
N ARG A 87 5.01 8.29 1.48
CA ARG A 87 5.26 9.19 2.59
C ARG A 87 5.56 8.40 3.83
N SER A 88 6.32 8.99 4.74
CA SER A 88 6.66 8.36 6.00
C SER A 88 6.18 9.20 7.16
N LEU A 89 5.76 8.52 8.23
CA LEU A 89 5.25 9.16 9.43
C LEU A 89 5.68 8.32 10.61
N GLU A 90 6.75 8.73 11.30
CA GLU A 90 7.37 7.88 12.30
C GLU A 90 6.54 7.75 13.57
N GLU A 91 6.00 8.84 14.04
CA GLU A 91 5.23 8.83 15.27
C GLU A 91 3.95 9.62 15.10
N HIS A 92 2.85 9.01 15.47
CA HIS A 92 1.55 9.68 15.44
C HIS A 92 0.60 8.89 16.33
N PRO A 93 -0.20 9.58 17.17
CA PRO A 93 -1.12 8.88 18.08
C PRO A 93 -2.11 7.97 17.36
N GLU A 94 -2.47 8.30 16.12
CA GLU A 94 -3.45 7.53 15.37
C GLU A 94 -2.83 6.40 14.56
N TRP A 95 -1.52 6.26 14.59
CA TRP A 95 -0.85 5.22 13.82
C TRP A 95 -1.20 3.84 14.35
N ARG A 96 -1.56 2.94 13.45
CA ARG A 96 -1.80 1.54 13.75
C ARG A 96 -0.82 0.69 12.95
N SER A 97 -0.23 -0.31 13.57
CA SER A 97 0.73 -1.15 12.87
C SER A 97 0.07 -2.32 12.17
N GLU A 98 -1.09 -2.10 11.63
CA GLU A 98 -1.81 -3.06 10.82
C GLU A 98 -1.65 -2.70 9.35
N THR A 99 -1.93 -3.64 8.46
CA THR A 99 -1.88 -3.40 7.04
C THR A 99 -3.27 -3.04 6.53
N LEU A 100 -3.35 -1.93 5.82
CA LEU A 100 -4.60 -1.47 5.23
C LEU A 100 -4.39 -1.26 3.75
N VAL A 101 -5.27 -1.82 2.94
CA VAL A 101 -5.29 -1.58 1.49
C VAL A 101 -6.70 -1.16 1.13
N ILE A 102 -6.85 -0.03 0.48
CA ILE A 102 -8.15 0.43 0.00
C ILE A 102 -8.03 0.74 -1.48
N ILE A 103 -8.96 0.18 -2.27
CA ILE A 103 -9.00 0.42 -3.71
C ILE A 103 -10.23 1.25 -4.04
N ASP A 104 -10.04 2.20 -4.95
CA ASP A 104 -11.15 2.96 -5.55
C ASP A 104 -12.02 3.66 -4.51
N GLN A 105 -11.50 3.82 -3.27
CA GLN A 105 -12.24 4.42 -2.16
C GLN A 105 -13.54 3.65 -1.84
N ALA A 106 -13.63 2.40 -2.26
CA ALA A 106 -14.88 1.66 -2.18
C ALA A 106 -14.74 0.30 -1.48
N ALA A 107 -13.56 -0.30 -1.50
CA ALA A 107 -13.37 -1.61 -0.91
C ALA A 107 -11.95 -1.72 -0.38
N GLY A 108 -11.73 -2.65 0.51
CA GLY A 108 -10.40 -2.76 1.07
C GLY A 108 -10.13 -4.07 1.78
N LEU A 109 -8.95 -4.14 2.37
CA LEU A 109 -8.45 -5.30 3.07
C LEU A 109 -7.69 -4.81 4.30
N LEU A 110 -8.02 -5.39 5.44
CA LEU A 110 -7.35 -5.07 6.69
C LEU A 110 -6.68 -6.33 7.20
N ILE A 111 -5.38 -6.24 7.49
CA ILE A 111 -4.62 -7.37 8.02
C ILE A 111 -4.05 -6.94 9.37
N PRO A 112 -4.63 -7.41 10.49
CA PRO A 112 -4.11 -7.08 11.81
C PRO A 112 -2.72 -7.68 12.02
N THR A 113 -1.91 -7.00 12.82
CA THR A 113 -0.53 -7.41 13.02
C THR A 113 -0.41 -8.77 13.69
N LYS A 114 -1.19 -8.99 14.73
CA LYS A 114 -1.06 -10.20 15.56
C LYS A 114 -1.85 -11.36 15.00
N ILE A 115 -3.05 -11.08 14.52
CA ILE A 115 -3.91 -12.11 13.96
C ILE A 115 -3.84 -11.98 12.46
N ARG A 116 -3.15 -12.91 11.80
CA ARG A 116 -2.92 -12.81 10.37
C ARG A 116 -4.14 -13.25 9.57
N ARG A 117 -5.28 -12.85 10.03
CA ARG A 117 -6.52 -13.17 9.37
C ARG A 117 -7.03 -11.91 8.68
N PRO A 118 -7.08 -11.90 7.35
CA PRO A 118 -7.51 -10.70 6.64
C PRO A 118 -8.99 -10.45 6.83
N THR A 119 -9.36 -9.19 6.88
CA THR A 119 -10.75 -8.76 6.97
C THR A 119 -11.06 -7.93 5.73
N ASP A 120 -12.06 -8.36 4.99
CA ASP A 120 -12.52 -7.60 3.84
C ASP A 120 -13.31 -6.38 4.30
N LEU A 121 -13.02 -5.24 3.69
CA LEU A 121 -13.73 -4.00 3.95
C LEU A 121 -14.61 -3.71 2.73
N SER A 122 -15.91 -3.89 2.89
CA SER A 122 -16.84 -3.65 1.80
C SER A 122 -17.97 -2.72 2.20
N GLU A 123 -18.14 -2.51 3.49
CA GLU A 123 -19.18 -1.63 3.97
C GLU A 123 -18.76 -0.19 3.76
N ARG A 124 -19.59 0.57 3.07
CA ARG A 124 -19.24 1.94 2.68
C ARG A 124 -18.80 2.79 3.87
N ARG A 125 -19.53 2.70 4.97
CA ARG A 125 -19.24 3.50 6.14
C ARG A 125 -17.87 3.16 6.73
N GLU A 126 -17.57 1.89 6.78
CA GLU A 126 -16.29 1.46 7.35
C GLU A 126 -15.13 1.83 6.44
N VAL A 127 -15.29 1.62 5.14
CA VAL A 127 -14.24 2.01 4.18
C VAL A 127 -13.99 3.50 4.29
N LYS A 128 -15.04 4.30 4.37
CA LYS A 128 -14.90 5.75 4.46
C LYS A 128 -14.18 6.17 5.74
N ALA A 129 -14.53 5.54 6.86
CA ALA A 129 -13.88 5.87 8.13
C ALA A 129 -12.38 5.56 8.09
N ARG A 130 -12.03 4.42 7.52
CA ARG A 130 -10.63 4.03 7.40
C ARG A 130 -9.88 4.94 6.43
N LEU A 131 -10.51 5.29 5.33
CA LEU A 131 -9.89 6.18 4.35
C LEU A 131 -9.68 7.59 4.94
N ASN A 132 -10.66 8.08 5.70
CA ASN A 132 -10.51 9.38 6.35
C ASN A 132 -9.33 9.38 7.31
N ARG A 133 -9.15 8.30 8.07
CA ARG A 133 -8.00 8.20 8.96
C ARG A 133 -6.70 8.14 8.16
N PHE A 134 -6.70 7.37 7.09
CA PHE A 134 -5.53 7.30 6.22
C PHE A 134 -5.17 8.69 5.70
N ASN A 135 -6.15 9.42 5.23
CA ASN A 135 -5.91 10.75 4.67
C ASN A 135 -5.37 11.72 5.73
N ALA A 136 -5.86 11.62 6.95
CA ALA A 136 -5.36 12.48 8.03
C ALA A 136 -3.89 12.18 8.32
N LEU A 137 -3.53 10.90 8.36
CA LEU A 137 -2.13 10.52 8.57
C LEU A 137 -1.29 10.92 7.38
N TRP A 138 -1.81 10.75 6.17
CA TRP A 138 -1.11 11.10 4.95
C TRP A 138 -0.77 12.60 4.92
N ASP A 139 -1.72 13.42 5.32
CA ASP A 139 -1.50 14.87 5.34
C ASP A 139 -0.44 15.27 6.37
N ALA A 140 -0.31 14.50 7.44
CA ALA A 140 0.70 14.77 8.47
C ALA A 140 2.06 14.17 8.12
N ALA A 141 2.13 13.32 7.12
CA ALA A 141 3.34 12.59 6.77
C ALA A 141 4.23 13.41 5.85
N HIS A 142 5.48 12.96 5.74
CA HIS A 142 6.49 13.63 4.92
C HIS A 142 6.80 12.82 3.67
N PRO A 143 6.93 13.48 2.52
CA PRO A 143 7.34 12.76 1.30
C PRO A 143 8.71 12.12 1.50
N VAL A 144 8.85 10.93 0.94
CA VAL A 144 10.13 10.24 0.94
C VAL A 144 10.90 10.69 -0.29
N HIS A 145 11.94 11.47 -0.09
CA HIS A 145 12.67 12.08 -1.21
C HIS A 145 13.32 11.04 -2.12
N GLU A 146 13.77 9.92 -1.54
CA GLU A 146 14.40 8.87 -2.33
C GLU A 146 13.49 8.32 -3.41
N MET A 147 12.19 8.47 -3.25
CA MET A 147 11.24 7.96 -4.25
C MET A 147 11.32 8.71 -5.56
N ARG A 148 11.88 9.91 -5.55
CA ARG A 148 11.99 10.73 -6.76
C ARG A 148 13.38 10.68 -7.39
N ARG A 149 14.28 9.93 -6.79
CA ARG A 149 15.65 9.84 -7.29
C ARG A 149 15.77 8.64 -8.20
N LEU A 150 15.57 8.90 -9.47
CA LEU A 150 15.74 7.89 -10.50
C LEU A 150 17.06 8.10 -11.18
N ARG A 151 17.92 7.13 -11.11
CA ARG A 151 19.19 7.22 -11.81
C ARG A 151 19.67 5.88 -12.22
#